data_2ceea99efbedd1232adcc29282031762
#
_entry.id   2ceea99efbedd1232adcc29282031762
#
_cell.length_a   1.000
_cell.length_b   1.000
_cell.length_c   1.000
_cell.angle_alpha   90.00
_cell.angle_beta   90.00
_cell.angle_gamma   90.00
#
_symmetry.space_group_name_H-M   'P 1'
#
loop_
_entity.id
_entity.type
_entity.pdbx_description
1 polymer ?
#
loop_
_entity_poly.entity_id
_entity_poly.type
_entity_poly.pdbx_seq_one_letter_code
_entity_poly.pdbx_strand_id
1 'polypeptide(L)'
;MESNSQPPATLPNRRWDLLWGVQLSTLYHLKRERFLDGADRAAKAVSALGGAAAFSQIKSDPTVGLWLTALVTVIATISLVYSPATKARKHSELAKDFKRLEADIATDWQDLTAEQAAKFQAKYLSIESGEPASLGALVTQCHNELAVARDKGACVTPLPWRQRLFKNWFDFDQSLSQTKT
;
A
#
# COMPACT_ATOMS: atom_id res chain seq x y z
N MET A 1 6.15 -40.11 10.61
CA MET A 1 6.71 -38.88 10.00
C MET A 1 6.33 -38.92 8.52
N GLU A 2 5.11 -38.50 8.20
CA GLU A 2 4.67 -38.34 6.81
C GLU A 2 5.19 -36.99 6.31
N SER A 3 6.11 -37.03 5.36
CA SER A 3 6.58 -35.85 4.66
C SER A 3 5.41 -35.33 3.81
N ASN A 4 4.81 -34.22 4.22
CA ASN A 4 3.82 -33.48 3.45
C ASN A 4 4.52 -32.85 2.22
N SER A 5 4.88 -33.67 1.24
CA SER A 5 5.39 -33.22 -0.05
C SER A 5 4.21 -32.76 -0.88
N GLN A 6 3.89 -31.45 -0.79
CA GLN A 6 3.05 -30.82 -1.80
C GLN A 6 3.63 -31.16 -3.19
N PRO A 7 2.80 -31.62 -4.15
CA PRO A 7 3.27 -31.86 -5.50
C PRO A 7 3.90 -30.57 -6.06
N PRO A 8 5.00 -30.66 -6.82
CA PRO A 8 5.60 -29.49 -7.43
C PRO A 8 4.55 -28.75 -8.25
N ALA A 9 4.40 -27.43 -7.97
CA ALA A 9 3.44 -26.59 -8.66
C ALA A 9 3.64 -26.73 -10.18
N THR A 10 2.58 -27.07 -10.90
CA THR A 10 2.60 -27.15 -12.36
C THR A 10 2.91 -25.77 -12.95
N LEU A 11 3.56 -25.70 -14.11
CA LEU A 11 3.94 -24.44 -14.76
C LEU A 11 2.78 -23.43 -14.91
N PRO A 12 1.54 -23.84 -15.25
CA PRO A 12 0.37 -22.96 -15.25
C PRO A 12 0.10 -22.32 -13.88
N ASN A 13 0.24 -23.07 -12.78
CA ASN A 13 0.03 -22.53 -11.43
C ASN A 13 1.08 -21.46 -11.08
N ARG A 14 2.34 -21.66 -11.47
CA ARG A 14 3.41 -20.68 -11.22
C ARG A 14 3.15 -19.32 -11.89
N ARG A 15 2.62 -19.32 -13.11
CA ARG A 15 2.22 -18.09 -13.80
C ARG A 15 1.13 -17.36 -13.04
N TRP A 16 0.09 -18.09 -12.60
CA TRP A 16 -1.01 -17.52 -11.84
C TRP A 16 -0.55 -16.96 -10.49
N ASP A 17 0.34 -17.64 -9.80
CA ASP A 17 0.90 -17.20 -8.52
C ASP A 17 1.73 -15.93 -8.69
N LEU A 18 2.56 -15.86 -9.74
CA LEU A 18 3.32 -14.66 -10.11
C LEU A 18 2.39 -13.48 -10.42
N LEU A 19 1.40 -13.69 -11.28
CA LEU A 19 0.43 -12.64 -11.64
C LEU A 19 -0.37 -12.17 -10.42
N TRP A 20 -0.73 -13.10 -9.53
CA TRP A 20 -1.40 -12.76 -8.29
C TRP A 20 -0.52 -11.87 -7.41
N GLY A 21 0.72 -12.24 -7.16
CA GLY A 21 1.68 -11.46 -6.38
C GLY A 21 1.90 -10.06 -6.96
N VAL A 22 2.17 -9.99 -8.27
CA VAL A 22 2.39 -8.72 -8.98
C VAL A 22 1.18 -7.80 -8.90
N GLN A 23 -0.03 -8.32 -9.08
CA GLN A 23 -1.26 -7.53 -9.00
C GLN A 23 -1.57 -7.09 -7.57
N LEU A 24 -1.29 -7.94 -6.59
CA LEU A 24 -1.43 -7.60 -5.17
C LEU A 24 -0.50 -6.44 -4.79
N SER A 25 0.80 -6.54 -5.14
CA SER A 25 1.77 -5.48 -4.90
C SER A 25 1.42 -4.20 -5.64
N THR A 26 1.00 -4.28 -6.90
CA THR A 26 0.51 -3.13 -7.67
C THR A 26 -0.64 -2.41 -6.95
N LEU A 27 -1.66 -3.17 -6.53
CA LEU A 27 -2.84 -2.61 -5.86
C LEU A 27 -2.48 -1.98 -4.51
N TYR A 28 -1.60 -2.65 -3.75
CA TYR A 28 -1.08 -2.14 -2.48
C TYR A 28 -0.40 -0.78 -2.67
N HIS A 29 0.56 -0.69 -3.62
CA HIS A 29 1.30 0.54 -3.84
C HIS A 29 0.43 1.67 -4.36
N LEU A 30 -0.52 1.41 -5.25
CA LEU A 30 -1.48 2.42 -5.72
C LEU A 30 -2.35 2.98 -4.57
N LYS A 31 -2.76 2.13 -3.63
CA LYS A 31 -3.51 2.59 -2.45
C LYS A 31 -2.66 3.42 -1.50
N ARG A 32 -1.42 3.01 -1.28
CA ARG A 32 -0.47 3.77 -0.45
C ARG A 32 -0.14 5.12 -1.07
N GLU A 33 0.13 5.16 -2.37
CA GLU A 33 0.33 6.41 -3.11
C GLU A 33 -0.83 7.37 -2.90
N ARG A 34 -2.07 6.92 -3.19
CA ARG A 34 -3.27 7.76 -3.05
C ARG A 34 -3.46 8.29 -1.64
N PHE A 35 -3.23 7.45 -0.64
CA PHE A 35 -3.34 7.85 0.76
C PHE A 35 -2.30 8.92 1.12
N LEU A 36 -1.03 8.70 0.77
CA LEU A 36 0.06 9.62 1.10
C LEU A 36 -0.04 10.94 0.34
N ASP A 37 -0.42 10.90 -0.93
CA ASP A 37 -0.69 12.10 -1.74
C ASP A 37 -1.88 12.90 -1.20
N GLY A 38 -2.95 12.21 -0.79
CA GLY A 38 -4.08 12.82 -0.12
C GLY A 38 -3.70 13.48 1.21
N ALA A 39 -2.87 12.82 2.02
CA ALA A 39 -2.38 13.37 3.28
C ALA A 39 -1.49 14.61 3.07
N ASP A 40 -0.62 14.60 2.05
CA ASP A 40 0.20 15.74 1.67
C ASP A 40 -0.65 16.95 1.24
N ARG A 41 -1.63 16.70 0.36
CA ARG A 41 -2.56 17.75 -0.09
C ARG A 41 -3.38 18.30 1.06
N ALA A 42 -3.89 17.44 1.95
CA ALA A 42 -4.65 17.88 3.12
C ALA A 42 -3.79 18.74 4.06
N ALA A 43 -2.55 18.32 4.35
CA ALA A 43 -1.64 19.09 5.18
C ALA A 43 -1.35 20.48 4.58
N LYS A 44 -1.11 20.56 3.27
CA LYS A 44 -0.90 21.82 2.55
C LYS A 44 -2.13 22.72 2.60
N ALA A 45 -3.33 22.17 2.37
CA ALA A 45 -4.59 22.92 2.43
C ALA A 45 -4.85 23.46 3.83
N VAL A 46 -4.69 22.62 4.87
CA VAL A 46 -4.85 23.05 6.27
C VAL A 46 -3.82 24.13 6.63
N SER A 47 -2.57 23.99 6.19
CA SER A 47 -1.54 25.01 6.44
C SER A 47 -1.87 26.33 5.76
N ALA A 48 -2.34 26.32 4.52
CA ALA A 48 -2.69 27.53 3.80
C ALA A 48 -3.92 28.24 4.41
N LEU A 49 -5.00 27.50 4.63
CA LEU A 49 -6.24 28.04 5.19
C LEU A 49 -6.08 28.44 6.66
N GLY A 50 -5.40 27.61 7.45
CA GLY A 50 -5.12 27.86 8.85
C GLY A 50 -4.19 29.08 9.03
N GLY A 51 -3.20 29.25 8.16
CA GLY A 51 -2.34 30.43 8.15
C GLY A 51 -3.10 31.72 7.83
N ALA A 52 -3.99 31.68 6.83
CA ALA A 52 -4.84 32.83 6.51
C ALA A 52 -5.81 33.17 7.66
N ALA A 53 -6.42 32.16 8.29
CA ALA A 53 -7.28 32.34 9.46
C ALA A 53 -6.51 32.94 10.66
N ALA A 54 -5.33 32.39 10.95
CA ALA A 54 -4.47 32.89 12.01
C ALA A 54 -4.12 34.36 11.80
N PHE A 55 -3.74 34.73 10.56
CA PHE A 55 -3.42 36.13 10.21
C PHE A 55 -4.63 37.05 10.41
N SER A 56 -5.84 36.62 10.03
CA SER A 56 -7.04 37.44 10.23
C SER A 56 -7.40 37.65 11.69
N GLN A 57 -7.04 36.73 12.59
CA GLN A 57 -7.34 36.80 14.02
C GLN A 57 -6.33 37.60 14.84
N ILE A 58 -5.15 37.94 14.31
CA ILE A 58 -4.11 38.68 15.05
C ILE A 58 -4.64 39.99 15.61
N LYS A 59 -5.54 40.70 14.91
CA LYS A 59 -6.10 41.97 15.33
C LYS A 59 -7.35 41.85 16.21
N SER A 60 -8.16 40.82 16.01
CA SER A 60 -9.46 40.64 16.68
C SER A 60 -9.33 39.84 17.97
N ASP A 61 -8.57 38.75 17.97
CA ASP A 61 -8.29 37.91 19.11
C ASP A 61 -6.86 37.33 18.99
N PRO A 62 -5.87 38.01 19.60
CA PRO A 62 -4.47 37.55 19.52
C PRO A 62 -4.24 36.14 20.10
N THR A 63 -5.04 35.73 21.09
CA THR A 63 -4.91 34.42 21.72
C THR A 63 -5.33 33.32 20.75
N VAL A 64 -6.46 33.47 20.07
CA VAL A 64 -6.92 32.55 19.03
C VAL A 64 -5.93 32.54 17.87
N GLY A 65 -5.44 33.68 17.42
CA GLY A 65 -4.42 33.79 16.38
C GLY A 65 -3.15 33.03 16.72
N LEU A 66 -2.66 33.08 17.96
CA LEU A 66 -1.48 32.34 18.43
C LEU A 66 -1.68 30.83 18.39
N TRP A 67 -2.82 30.33 18.89
CA TRP A 67 -3.11 28.89 18.87
C TRP A 67 -3.24 28.35 17.45
N LEU A 68 -3.89 29.09 16.55
CA LEU A 68 -3.99 28.69 15.14
C LEU A 68 -2.60 28.64 14.48
N THR A 69 -1.75 29.65 14.75
CA THR A 69 -0.37 29.67 14.23
C THR A 69 0.43 28.47 14.75
N ALA A 70 0.35 28.18 16.05
CA ALA A 70 1.02 27.04 16.65
C ALA A 70 0.57 25.72 16.02
N LEU A 71 -0.74 25.52 15.84
CA LEU A 71 -1.29 24.32 15.20
C LEU A 71 -0.80 24.15 13.76
N VAL A 72 -0.85 25.22 12.96
CA VAL A 72 -0.36 25.21 11.57
C VAL A 72 1.13 24.87 11.52
N THR A 73 1.92 25.45 12.42
CA THR A 73 3.36 25.18 12.51
C THR A 73 3.64 23.71 12.82
N VAL A 74 2.92 23.12 13.77
CA VAL A 74 3.05 21.70 14.11
C VAL A 74 2.71 20.81 12.90
N ILE A 75 1.59 21.08 12.23
CA ILE A 75 1.16 20.30 11.05
C ILE A 75 2.20 20.43 9.91
N ALA A 76 2.68 21.63 9.64
CA ALA A 76 3.69 21.86 8.62
C ALA A 76 5.02 21.14 8.95
N THR A 77 5.44 21.18 10.21
CA THR A 77 6.66 20.50 10.68
C THR A 77 6.52 18.97 10.54
N ILE A 78 5.40 18.41 10.99
CA ILE A 78 5.13 16.97 10.81
C ILE A 78 5.14 16.59 9.33
N SER A 79 4.49 17.38 8.48
CA SER A 79 4.44 17.13 7.03
C SER A 79 5.84 17.19 6.40
N LEU A 80 6.68 18.11 6.84
CA LEU A 80 8.06 18.25 6.37
C LEU A 80 8.91 17.03 6.76
N VAL A 81 8.87 16.64 8.04
CA VAL A 81 9.67 15.52 8.57
C VAL A 81 9.20 14.17 8.00
N TYR A 82 7.89 13.95 7.95
CA TYR A 82 7.32 12.70 7.45
C TYR A 82 7.44 12.55 5.93
N SER A 83 7.49 13.68 5.20
CA SER A 83 7.65 13.78 3.73
C SER A 83 6.68 12.87 2.95
N PRO A 84 5.36 13.01 3.14
CA PRO A 84 4.38 12.11 2.53
C PRO A 84 4.43 12.13 1.00
N ALA A 85 4.69 13.27 0.38
CA ALA A 85 4.83 13.40 -1.07
C ALA A 85 5.99 12.55 -1.63
N THR A 86 7.14 12.52 -0.94
CA THR A 86 8.30 11.70 -1.36
C THR A 86 7.97 10.21 -1.25
N LYS A 87 7.31 9.81 -0.17
CA LYS A 87 6.85 8.42 0.01
C LYS A 87 5.80 8.04 -1.03
N ALA A 88 4.86 8.93 -1.35
CA ALA A 88 3.87 8.72 -2.40
C ALA A 88 4.54 8.44 -3.76
N ARG A 89 5.54 9.25 -4.13
CA ARG A 89 6.31 9.03 -5.38
C ARG A 89 6.99 7.67 -5.42
N LYS A 90 7.64 7.25 -4.31
CA LYS A 90 8.26 5.93 -4.23
C LYS A 90 7.24 4.80 -4.46
N HIS A 91 6.06 4.88 -3.84
CA HIS A 91 5.00 3.91 -4.07
C HIS A 91 4.46 3.96 -5.51
N SER A 92 4.37 5.14 -6.12
CA SER A 92 4.00 5.29 -7.54
C SER A 92 5.00 4.61 -8.48
N GLU A 93 6.30 4.76 -8.22
CA GLU A 93 7.36 4.12 -9.00
C GLU A 93 7.29 2.59 -8.88
N LEU A 94 7.17 2.06 -7.66
CA LEU A 94 7.00 0.62 -7.42
C LEU A 94 5.75 0.07 -8.11
N ALA A 95 4.62 0.78 -8.03
CA ALA A 95 3.40 0.37 -8.74
C ALA A 95 3.60 0.28 -10.25
N LYS A 96 4.35 1.22 -10.84
CA LYS A 96 4.69 1.21 -12.28
C LYS A 96 5.59 0.05 -12.63
N ASP A 97 6.59 -0.26 -11.79
CA ASP A 97 7.52 -1.35 -12.05
C ASP A 97 6.81 -2.71 -11.97
N PHE A 98 5.94 -2.92 -10.98
CA PHE A 98 5.08 -4.11 -10.93
C PHE A 98 4.11 -4.17 -12.12
N LYS A 99 3.54 -3.03 -12.53
CA LYS A 99 2.65 -2.98 -13.71
C LYS A 99 3.37 -3.33 -15.02
N ARG A 100 4.64 -2.92 -15.16
CA ARG A 100 5.49 -3.33 -16.28
C ARG A 100 5.76 -4.83 -16.24
N LEU A 101 6.08 -5.36 -15.05
CA LEU A 101 6.29 -6.80 -14.89
C LEU A 101 5.01 -7.59 -15.22
N GLU A 102 3.83 -7.10 -14.80
CA GLU A 102 2.54 -7.70 -15.18
C GLU A 102 2.35 -7.74 -16.70
N ALA A 103 2.67 -6.64 -17.38
CA ALA A 103 2.58 -6.56 -18.83
C ALA A 103 3.56 -7.53 -19.51
N ASP A 104 4.80 -7.62 -19.03
CA ASP A 104 5.80 -8.55 -19.55
C ASP A 104 5.31 -10.01 -19.44
N ILE A 105 4.74 -10.39 -18.28
CA ILE A 105 4.19 -11.74 -18.06
C ILE A 105 2.94 -11.99 -18.93
N ALA A 106 2.10 -10.95 -19.13
CA ALA A 106 0.89 -11.06 -19.93
C ALA A 106 1.15 -11.18 -21.44
N THR A 107 2.27 -10.65 -21.92
CA THR A 107 2.64 -10.69 -23.34
C THR A 107 2.95 -12.12 -23.80
N ASP A 108 3.44 -12.98 -22.90
CA ASP A 108 3.70 -14.39 -23.16
C ASP A 108 2.40 -15.20 -23.01
N TRP A 109 1.62 -15.32 -24.11
CA TRP A 109 0.35 -16.06 -24.13
C TRP A 109 0.52 -17.59 -24.00
N GLN A 110 1.73 -18.08 -24.23
CA GLN A 110 2.06 -19.50 -24.07
C GLN A 110 2.39 -19.82 -22.61
N ASP A 111 2.33 -21.09 -22.24
CA ASP A 111 2.76 -21.53 -20.92
C ASP A 111 4.24 -21.16 -20.71
N LEU A 112 4.50 -20.45 -19.60
CA LEU A 112 5.86 -20.02 -19.26
C LEU A 112 6.78 -21.23 -19.15
N THR A 113 7.92 -21.19 -19.81
CA THR A 113 8.99 -22.15 -19.56
C THR A 113 9.52 -21.98 -18.13
N ALA A 114 10.15 -23.00 -17.59
CA ALA A 114 10.76 -22.92 -16.24
C ALA A 114 11.80 -21.79 -16.15
N GLU A 115 12.53 -21.55 -17.23
CA GLU A 115 13.53 -20.47 -17.32
C GLU A 115 12.86 -19.08 -17.31
N GLN A 116 11.81 -18.88 -18.09
CA GLN A 116 11.03 -17.65 -18.11
C GLN A 116 10.39 -17.36 -16.73
N ALA A 117 9.80 -18.37 -16.10
CA ALA A 117 9.22 -18.25 -14.77
C ALA A 117 10.29 -17.84 -13.74
N ALA A 118 11.48 -18.44 -13.78
CA ALA A 118 12.60 -18.07 -12.92
C ALA A 118 13.08 -16.63 -13.16
N LYS A 119 13.14 -16.19 -14.42
CA LYS A 119 13.50 -14.81 -14.78
C LYS A 119 12.47 -13.79 -14.26
N PHE A 120 11.19 -14.04 -14.41
CA PHE A 120 10.13 -13.16 -13.90
C PHE A 120 10.11 -13.15 -12.37
N GLN A 121 10.34 -14.29 -11.73
CA GLN A 121 10.46 -14.38 -10.28
C GLN A 121 11.66 -13.57 -9.77
N ALA A 122 12.81 -13.66 -10.42
CA ALA A 122 13.99 -12.87 -10.08
C ALA A 122 13.70 -11.36 -10.22
N LYS A 123 13.00 -10.95 -11.28
CA LYS A 123 12.60 -9.55 -11.49
C LYS A 123 11.60 -9.08 -10.41
N TYR A 124 10.62 -9.91 -10.05
CA TYR A 124 9.70 -9.65 -8.94
C TYR A 124 10.45 -9.40 -7.64
N LEU A 125 11.33 -10.32 -7.24
CA LEU A 125 12.15 -10.19 -6.02
C LEU A 125 13.07 -8.97 -6.05
N SER A 126 13.59 -8.61 -7.22
CA SER A 126 14.40 -7.39 -7.38
C SER A 126 13.59 -6.12 -7.11
N ILE A 127 12.33 -6.04 -7.55
CA ILE A 127 11.44 -4.91 -7.25
C ILE A 127 11.08 -4.92 -5.76
N GLU A 128 10.68 -6.07 -5.24
CA GLU A 128 10.29 -6.27 -3.83
C GLU A 128 11.41 -5.87 -2.86
N SER A 129 12.68 -6.14 -3.21
CA SER A 129 13.84 -5.75 -2.38
C SER A 129 13.95 -4.23 -2.14
N GLY A 130 13.35 -3.42 -3.00
CA GLY A 130 13.27 -1.96 -2.88
C GLY A 130 12.04 -1.46 -2.10
N GLU A 131 11.13 -2.35 -1.67
CA GLU A 131 9.90 -1.97 -0.99
C GLU A 131 10.17 -1.56 0.47
N PRO A 132 9.45 -0.52 0.95
CA PRO A 132 9.37 -0.27 2.39
C PRO A 132 8.50 -1.34 3.05
N ALA A 133 8.63 -1.48 4.38
CA ALA A 133 7.82 -2.40 5.17
C ALA A 133 6.32 -2.26 4.83
N SER A 134 5.67 -3.39 4.59
CA SER A 134 4.26 -3.45 4.23
C SER A 134 3.36 -3.37 5.47
N LEU A 135 2.15 -2.82 5.28
CA LEU A 135 1.12 -2.76 6.33
C LEU A 135 0.15 -3.94 6.18
N GLY A 136 0.20 -4.89 7.10
CA GLY A 136 -0.54 -6.15 7.02
C GLY A 136 -2.04 -5.99 6.79
N ALA A 137 -2.71 -5.09 7.51
CA ALA A 137 -4.15 -4.84 7.31
C ALA A 137 -4.49 -4.30 5.92
N LEU A 138 -3.61 -3.49 5.32
CA LEU A 138 -3.80 -2.99 3.96
C LEU A 138 -3.54 -4.09 2.93
N VAL A 139 -2.52 -4.93 3.14
CA VAL A 139 -2.25 -6.11 2.30
C VAL A 139 -3.47 -7.04 2.28
N THR A 140 -4.03 -7.35 3.46
CA THR A 140 -5.25 -8.18 3.56
C THR A 140 -6.43 -7.55 2.81
N GLN A 141 -6.61 -6.25 2.91
CA GLN A 141 -7.66 -5.58 2.13
C GLN A 141 -7.42 -5.73 0.62
N CYS A 142 -6.19 -5.51 0.15
CA CYS A 142 -5.85 -5.68 -1.27
C CYS A 142 -6.08 -7.12 -1.74
N HIS A 143 -5.69 -8.10 -0.91
CA HIS A 143 -5.94 -9.51 -1.16
C HIS A 143 -7.44 -9.80 -1.30
N ASN A 144 -8.26 -9.30 -0.36
CA ASN A 144 -9.72 -9.48 -0.39
C ASN A 144 -10.34 -8.87 -1.66
N GLU A 145 -9.94 -7.66 -2.04
CA GLU A 145 -10.45 -7.00 -3.24
C GLU A 145 -10.08 -7.78 -4.50
N LEU A 146 -8.84 -8.27 -4.57
CA LEU A 146 -8.39 -9.07 -5.69
C LEU A 146 -9.10 -10.43 -5.76
N ALA A 147 -9.35 -11.07 -4.59
CA ALA A 147 -10.08 -12.32 -4.48
C ALA A 147 -11.53 -12.16 -4.97
N VAL A 148 -12.22 -11.10 -4.55
CA VAL A 148 -13.57 -10.80 -5.02
C VAL A 148 -13.60 -10.52 -6.51
N ALA A 149 -12.64 -9.73 -7.03
CA ALA A 149 -12.56 -9.41 -8.46
C ALA A 149 -12.33 -10.64 -9.36
N ARG A 150 -11.83 -11.74 -8.79
CA ARG A 150 -11.56 -13.00 -9.51
C ARG A 150 -12.51 -14.14 -9.13
N ASP A 151 -13.69 -13.84 -8.62
CA ASP A 151 -14.69 -14.84 -8.17
C ASP A 151 -14.18 -15.83 -7.11
N LYS A 152 -13.13 -15.48 -6.38
CA LYS A 152 -12.60 -16.25 -5.26
C LYS A 152 -13.08 -15.72 -3.91
N GLY A 153 -14.35 -15.33 -3.81
CA GLY A 153 -14.94 -14.73 -2.62
C GLY A 153 -14.84 -15.58 -1.34
N ALA A 154 -14.68 -16.91 -1.48
CA ALA A 154 -14.44 -17.81 -0.35
C ALA A 154 -13.09 -17.57 0.36
N CYS A 155 -12.15 -16.89 -0.27
CA CYS A 155 -10.82 -16.57 0.29
C CYS A 155 -10.75 -15.21 0.97
N VAL A 156 -11.89 -14.57 1.28
CA VAL A 156 -11.93 -13.24 1.91
C VAL A 156 -11.72 -13.36 3.41
N THR A 157 -10.71 -12.66 3.92
CA THR A 157 -10.43 -12.57 5.36
C THR A 157 -11.13 -11.35 5.96
N PRO A 158 -12.01 -11.50 6.96
CA PRO A 158 -12.71 -10.37 7.55
C PRO A 158 -11.73 -9.46 8.32
N LEU A 159 -11.80 -8.15 8.05
CA LEU A 159 -11.03 -7.14 8.74
C LEU A 159 -11.90 -6.45 9.80
N PRO A 160 -11.50 -6.45 11.10
CA PRO A 160 -12.14 -5.67 12.14
C PRO A 160 -12.22 -4.18 11.79
N TRP A 161 -13.26 -3.48 12.27
CA TRP A 161 -13.48 -2.07 11.94
C TRP A 161 -12.28 -1.16 12.28
N ARG A 162 -11.56 -1.44 13.39
CA ARG A 162 -10.34 -0.72 13.79
C ARG A 162 -9.23 -0.87 12.75
N GLN A 163 -8.97 -2.08 12.28
CA GLN A 163 -7.98 -2.32 11.24
C GLN A 163 -8.37 -1.66 9.92
N ARG A 164 -9.68 -1.64 9.58
CA ARG A 164 -10.18 -0.94 8.38
C ARG A 164 -9.96 0.57 8.46
N LEU A 165 -10.11 1.18 9.65
CA LEU A 165 -9.94 2.63 9.84
C LEU A 165 -8.45 3.01 9.85
N PHE A 166 -7.63 2.26 10.58
CA PHE A 166 -6.23 2.60 10.82
C PHE A 166 -5.22 1.85 9.95
N LYS A 167 -5.66 1.09 8.95
CA LYS A 167 -4.82 0.28 8.05
C LYS A 167 -3.67 1.03 7.37
N ASN A 168 -3.79 2.35 7.22
CA ASN A 168 -2.78 3.19 6.58
C ASN A 168 -1.80 3.84 7.58
N TRP A 169 -2.05 3.72 8.88
CA TRP A 169 -1.26 4.38 9.92
C TRP A 169 -0.44 3.40 10.75
N PHE A 170 -1.03 2.24 11.05
CA PHE A 170 -0.43 1.27 11.93
C PHE A 170 -0.30 -0.08 11.24
N ASP A 171 0.82 -0.75 11.52
CA ASP A 171 0.98 -2.15 11.18
C ASP A 171 0.27 -3.00 12.23
N PHE A 172 -0.73 -3.75 11.79
CA PHE A 172 -1.44 -4.70 12.64
C PHE A 172 -0.87 -6.08 12.35
N ASP A 173 -0.21 -6.66 13.34
CA ASP A 173 0.27 -8.04 13.25
C ASP A 173 -0.90 -9.00 13.03
N GLN A 174 -0.88 -9.69 11.91
CA GLN A 174 -1.96 -10.61 11.48
C GLN A 174 -1.79 -12.01 12.07
N SER A 175 -0.67 -12.32 12.70
CA SER A 175 -0.43 -13.62 13.33
C SER A 175 -1.47 -13.97 14.40
N LEU A 176 -2.09 -12.96 15.01
CA LEU A 176 -3.11 -13.13 16.07
C LEU A 176 -4.54 -13.39 15.53
N SER A 177 -4.79 -13.22 14.24
CA SER A 177 -6.14 -13.42 13.67
C SER A 177 -6.42 -14.85 13.22
N GLN A 178 -5.39 -15.66 13.03
CA GLN A 178 -5.52 -17.06 12.59
C GLN A 178 -5.78 -18.06 13.72
N THR A 179 -5.77 -17.64 14.99
CA THR A 179 -5.91 -18.53 16.14
C THR A 179 -7.34 -18.69 16.66
N LYS A 180 -8.35 -18.20 15.92
CA LYS A 180 -9.77 -18.35 16.26
C LYS A 180 -10.56 -18.98 15.12
N THR A 181 -10.29 -20.24 14.86
CA THR A 181 -11.22 -21.16 14.18
C THR A 181 -11.23 -22.48 14.93
#